data_739d923010822594c1875d7031e47cca
#
_entry.id   739d923010822594c1875d7031e47cca
#
_cell.length_a   1.000
_cell.length_b   1.000
_cell.length_c   1.000
_cell.angle_alpha   90.00
_cell.angle_beta   90.00
_cell.angle_gamma   90.00
#
_symmetry.space_group_name_H-M   'P 1'
#
loop_
_entity.id
_entity.type
_entity.pdbx_description
1 polymer ?
#
loop_
_entity_poly.entity_id
_entity_poly.type
_entity_poly.pdbx_seq_one_letter_code
_entity_poly.pdbx_strand_id
1 'polypeptide(L)'
;LNLENIPVIPEAKGLAEKMVYPNITTSNYNYVKDHCDGLNGLEFLWLCDPQTSGGLLVISAEELNIESLFPIGRVVEGNRIKLS
;
A
#
# COMPACT_ATOMS: atom_id res chain seq x y z
N LEU A 1 -0.37 -4.56 -7.42
CA LEU A 1 -0.13 -4.90 -6.01
C LEU A 1 -1.21 -5.85 -5.51
N ASN A 2 -0.83 -6.85 -4.77
CA ASN A 2 -1.75 -7.75 -4.09
C ASN A 2 -1.94 -7.29 -2.64
N LEU A 3 -3.13 -6.80 -2.31
CA LEU A 3 -3.44 -6.22 -1.00
C LEU A 3 -3.23 -7.20 0.16
N GLU A 4 -3.56 -8.47 -0.05
CA GLU A 4 -3.41 -9.50 0.99
C GLU A 4 -1.94 -9.76 1.36
N ASN A 5 -1.04 -9.51 0.42
CA ASN A 5 0.39 -9.76 0.63
C ASN A 5 1.13 -8.56 1.23
N ILE A 6 0.50 -7.39 1.31
CA ILE A 6 1.12 -6.22 1.90
C ILE A 6 1.11 -6.37 3.42
N PRO A 7 2.28 -6.43 4.07
CA PRO A 7 2.34 -6.56 5.52
C PRO A 7 1.87 -5.27 6.20
N VAL A 8 0.80 -5.37 6.96
CA VAL A 8 0.22 -4.25 7.71
C VAL A 8 0.09 -4.67 9.18
N ILE A 9 0.47 -3.77 10.08
CA ILE A 9 0.29 -3.99 11.51
C ILE A 9 -1.21 -4.19 11.79
N PRO A 10 -1.63 -5.30 12.43
CA PRO A 10 -3.05 -5.61 12.63
C PRO A 10 -3.83 -4.51 13.35
N GLU A 11 -3.20 -3.86 14.32
CA GLU A 11 -3.80 -2.74 15.06
C GLU A 11 -4.12 -1.54 14.16
N ALA A 12 -3.31 -1.31 13.11
CA ALA A 12 -3.57 -0.25 12.14
C ALA A 12 -4.85 -0.50 11.35
N LYS A 13 -5.11 -1.75 10.97
CA LYS A 13 -6.36 -2.13 10.32
C LYS A 13 -7.56 -1.91 11.24
N GLY A 14 -7.44 -2.30 12.50
CA GLY A 14 -8.48 -2.07 13.51
C GLY A 14 -8.79 -0.59 13.74
N LEU A 15 -7.77 0.26 13.76
CA LEU A 15 -7.95 1.71 13.87
C LEU A 15 -8.60 2.30 12.61
N ALA A 16 -8.23 1.82 11.43
CA ALA A 16 -8.85 2.23 10.17
C ALA A 16 -10.34 1.91 10.14
N GLU A 17 -10.75 0.73 10.62
CA GLU A 17 -12.17 0.37 10.73
C GLU A 17 -12.95 1.32 11.64
N LYS A 18 -12.28 1.91 12.63
CA LYS A 18 -12.84 2.93 13.54
C LYS A 18 -12.68 4.35 13.00
N MET A 19 -12.21 4.52 11.79
CA MET A 19 -11.92 5.82 11.16
C MET A 19 -10.88 6.65 11.93
N VAL A 20 -9.93 5.99 12.58
CA VAL A 20 -8.81 6.63 13.27
C VAL A 20 -7.58 6.58 12.38
N TYR A 21 -7.16 7.71 11.85
CA TYR A 21 -6.03 7.83 10.92
C TYR A 21 -5.45 9.26 10.94
N PRO A 22 -4.18 9.45 10.52
CA PRO A 22 -3.60 10.78 10.43
C PRO A 22 -4.31 11.68 9.41
N ASN A 23 -4.38 12.98 9.70
CA ASN A 23 -5.06 13.95 8.82
C ASN A 23 -4.47 13.99 7.40
N ILE A 24 -3.17 13.81 7.26
CA ILE A 24 -2.49 13.88 5.96
C ILE A 24 -2.79 12.67 5.05
N THR A 25 -3.35 11.59 5.59
CA THR A 25 -3.77 10.42 4.81
C THR A 25 -4.71 10.80 3.67
N THR A 26 -5.65 11.70 3.93
CA THR A 26 -6.58 12.20 2.91
C THR A 26 -5.85 12.95 1.78
N SER A 27 -4.86 13.75 2.12
CA SER A 27 -4.04 14.47 1.12
C SER A 27 -3.25 13.49 0.27
N ASN A 28 -2.65 12.46 0.87
CA ASN A 28 -1.93 11.42 0.15
C ASN A 28 -2.87 10.63 -0.78
N TYR A 29 -4.05 10.28 -0.30
CA TYR A 29 -5.07 9.62 -1.10
C TYR A 29 -5.46 10.48 -2.32
N ASN A 30 -5.75 11.75 -2.12
CA ASN A 30 -6.11 12.65 -3.20
C ASN A 30 -5.01 12.82 -4.25
N TYR A 31 -3.77 12.68 -3.84
CA TYR A 31 -2.63 12.74 -4.76
C TYR A 31 -2.55 11.49 -5.65
N VAL A 32 -2.83 10.30 -5.12
CA VAL A 32 -2.61 9.04 -5.84
C VAL A 32 -3.85 8.43 -6.47
N LYS A 33 -5.06 8.79 -6.03
CA LYS A 33 -6.30 8.12 -6.42
C LYS A 33 -6.54 8.04 -7.93
N ASP A 34 -6.14 9.08 -8.67
CA ASP A 34 -6.33 9.15 -10.11
C ASP A 34 -5.32 8.26 -10.87
N HIS A 35 -4.32 7.72 -10.18
CA HIS A 35 -3.31 6.83 -10.73
C HIS A 35 -3.49 5.36 -10.29
N CYS A 36 -4.50 5.10 -9.48
CA CYS A 36 -4.75 3.78 -8.90
C CYS A 36 -6.07 3.20 -9.38
N ASP A 37 -6.06 1.90 -9.67
CA ASP A 37 -7.26 1.10 -9.91
C ASP A 37 -7.43 0.12 -8.75
N GLY A 38 -8.65 -0.01 -8.22
CA GLY A 38 -8.96 -0.94 -7.15
C GLY A 38 -8.85 -0.38 -5.73
N LEU A 39 -8.70 0.92 -5.57
CA LEU A 39 -8.65 1.60 -4.27
C LEU A 39 -10.08 1.95 -3.83
N ASN A 40 -10.88 0.93 -3.50
CA ASN A 40 -12.35 1.07 -3.35
C ASN A 40 -12.87 0.96 -1.92
N GLY A 41 -12.05 0.57 -0.96
CA GLY A 41 -12.46 0.32 0.41
C GLY A 41 -11.70 1.18 1.41
N LEU A 42 -11.59 0.69 2.62
CA LEU A 42 -10.84 1.35 3.70
C LEU A 42 -9.33 1.21 3.55
N GLU A 43 -8.84 0.50 2.54
CA GLU A 43 -7.43 0.24 2.31
C GLU A 43 -6.62 1.54 2.19
N PHE A 44 -7.21 2.60 1.67
CA PHE A 44 -6.52 3.88 1.55
C PHE A 44 -6.07 4.44 2.90
N LEU A 45 -6.75 4.11 3.98
CA LEU A 45 -6.43 4.62 5.32
C LEU A 45 -5.06 4.12 5.81
N TRP A 46 -4.64 2.94 5.38
CA TRP A 46 -3.32 2.41 5.75
C TRP A 46 -2.34 2.34 4.57
N LEU A 47 -2.81 2.33 3.31
CA LEU A 47 -1.94 2.43 2.14
C LEU A 47 -1.41 3.85 1.93
N CYS A 48 -2.21 4.85 2.24
CA CYS A 48 -1.85 6.27 2.07
C CYS A 48 -1.36 6.91 3.37
N ASP A 49 -1.08 6.10 4.37
CA ASP A 49 -0.56 6.51 5.64
C ASP A 49 0.77 7.29 5.49
N PRO A 50 0.96 8.41 6.19
CA PRO A 50 2.24 9.13 6.15
C PRO A 50 3.30 8.37 6.95
N GLN A 51 4.33 7.90 6.28
CA GLN A 51 5.41 7.16 6.90
C GLN A 51 6.74 7.89 6.73
N THR A 52 7.21 8.50 7.80
CA THR A 52 8.50 9.20 7.81
C THR A 52 9.68 8.21 7.74
N SER A 53 9.49 7.02 8.31
CA SER A 53 10.50 5.97 8.40
C SER A 53 9.86 4.60 8.14
N GLY A 54 9.30 4.43 6.94
CA GLY A 54 8.66 3.20 6.52
C GLY A 54 9.64 2.17 5.96
N GLY A 55 9.08 1.04 5.52
CA GLY A 55 9.83 0.00 4.85
C GLY A 55 10.31 0.41 3.46
N LEU A 56 11.21 -0.37 2.91
CA LEU A 56 11.72 -0.17 1.55
C LEU A 56 10.87 -0.96 0.56
N LEU A 57 10.57 -0.34 -0.57
CA LEU A 57 10.01 -1.03 -1.72
C LEU A 57 11.14 -1.38 -2.67
N VAL A 58 11.29 -2.68 -2.96
CA VAL A 58 12.34 -3.20 -3.84
C VAL A 58 11.69 -3.73 -5.11
N ILE A 59 12.16 -3.27 -6.26
CA ILE A 59 11.74 -3.76 -7.57
C ILE A 59 12.92 -4.50 -8.19
N SER A 60 12.70 -5.75 -8.59
CA SER A 60 13.72 -6.61 -9.16
C SER A 60 13.17 -7.36 -10.36
N ALA A 61 14.03 -7.59 -11.37
CA ALA A 61 13.71 -8.44 -12.52
C ALA A 61 13.70 -9.94 -12.16
N GLU A 62 14.33 -10.31 -11.07
CA GLU A 62 14.45 -11.68 -10.60
C GLU A 62 13.77 -11.85 -9.25
N GLU A 63 13.29 -13.07 -8.97
CA GLU A 63 12.78 -13.42 -7.67
C GLU A 63 13.88 -13.36 -6.61
N LEU A 64 13.61 -12.65 -5.52
CA LEU A 64 14.56 -12.48 -4.42
C LEU A 64 14.16 -13.36 -3.25
N ASN A 65 15.03 -14.30 -2.86
CA ASN A 65 14.84 -15.17 -1.70
C ASN A 65 15.51 -14.58 -0.47
N ILE A 66 15.00 -13.45 0.00
CA ILE A 66 15.48 -12.76 1.20
C ILE A 66 14.38 -12.84 2.25
N GLU A 67 14.68 -13.37 3.43
CA GLU A 67 13.72 -13.67 4.50
C GLU A 67 12.91 -12.45 4.93
N SER A 68 13.51 -11.27 4.94
CA SER A 68 12.85 -10.03 5.35
C SER A 68 12.06 -9.32 4.24
N LEU A 69 12.03 -9.87 3.02
CA LEU A 69 11.28 -9.34 1.90
C LEU A 69 9.98 -10.12 1.68
N PHE A 70 8.92 -9.38 1.41
CA PHE A 70 7.60 -9.93 1.12
C PHE A 70 7.20 -9.56 -0.30
N PRO A 71 6.90 -10.53 -1.18
CA PRO A 71 6.41 -10.23 -2.53
C PRO A 71 4.98 -9.69 -2.45
N ILE A 72 4.82 -8.42 -2.76
CA ILE A 72 3.54 -7.72 -2.67
C ILE A 72 2.89 -7.43 -4.03
N GLY A 73 3.57 -7.76 -5.10
CA GLY A 73 3.06 -7.51 -6.44
C GLY A 73 4.13 -7.70 -7.50
N ARG A 74 3.82 -7.23 -8.68
CA ARG A 74 4.75 -7.27 -9.81
C ARG A 74 4.56 -6.04 -10.70
N VAL A 75 5.60 -5.68 -11.43
CA VAL A 75 5.54 -4.63 -12.43
C VAL A 75 4.95 -5.21 -13.72
N VAL A 76 3.99 -4.51 -14.28
CA VAL A 76 3.35 -4.85 -15.54
C VAL A 76 3.46 -3.66 -16.49
N GLU A 77 3.19 -3.89 -17.77
CA GLU A 77 3.15 -2.81 -18.76
C GLU A 77 1.98 -1.86 -18.45
N GLY A 78 2.21 -0.57 -18.62
CA GLY A 78 1.22 0.47 -18.39
C GLY A 78 1.73 1.58 -17.47
N ASN A 79 0.83 2.46 -17.07
CA ASN A 79 1.16 3.65 -16.28
C ASN A 79 0.26 3.81 -15.03
N ARG A 80 -0.38 2.75 -14.60
CA ARG A 80 -1.29 2.77 -13.46
C ARG A 80 -0.88 1.78 -12.38
N ILE A 81 -1.21 2.10 -11.15
CA ILE A 81 -1.08 1.19 -10.01
C ILE A 81 -2.38 0.40 -9.90
N LYS A 82 -2.30 -0.91 -10.00
CA LYS A 82 -3.46 -1.81 -9.89
C LYS A 82 -3.41 -2.52 -8.55
N LEU A 83 -4.51 -2.44 -7.81
CA LEU A 83 -4.69 -3.11 -6.52
C LEU A 83 -5.70 -4.25 -6.68
N SER A 84 -5.38 -5.37 -6.11
CA SER A 84 -6.26 -6.54 -6.16
C SER A 84 -6.34 -7.28 -4.84
#